data_df3615e735fdd052aef359ca360eec1a
#
_entry.id   df3615e735fdd052aef359ca360eec1a
#
_cell.length_a   1.000
_cell.length_b   1.000
_cell.length_c   1.000
_cell.angle_alpha   90.00
_cell.angle_beta   90.00
_cell.angle_gamma   90.00
#
_symmetry.space_group_name_H-M   'P 1'
#
loop_
_entity.id
_entity.type
_entity.pdbx_description
1 polymer ?
#
loop_
_entity_poly.entity_id
_entity_poly.type
_entity_poly.pdbx_seq_one_letter_code
_entity_poly.pdbx_strand_id
1 'polypeptide(L)'
;LYGGYSGPTGTIDDARPAHSVTAFDAGMDLSAVAAGFAGDVAAYLSEVGLPATATIGLERTSPSGHVALTDANLRVVDADPAVELARSRKSPLELDALRYSIDVAEHGMAAMEGALVPGISENQLWSILHQVNIAHDGDWIDGRMLCSGPRTNPWYQEATDRAIKVGDLVPFDTDMIGPFGYCADISRTFLCGGVPPTAEQSDLYELARAEIEHNTALLHVGASFRELSQAVLRQPDDVVAQRYVCAFHGVGMCDEYPKIPYPDDWVRCGYDGELEDGVVLAVESYVGRLGGTQGVKLE
;
A
#
# COMPACT_ATOMS: atom_id res chain seq x y z
N LEU A 1 29.78 -4.93 -3.48
CA LEU A 1 29.37 -5.85 -2.44
C LEU A 1 29.96 -5.41 -1.12
N TYR A 2 29.09 -5.03 -0.20
CA TYR A 2 29.51 -4.82 1.17
C TYR A 2 29.82 -6.21 1.76
N GLY A 3 31.13 -6.54 1.87
CA GLY A 3 31.57 -7.82 2.39
C GLY A 3 31.01 -8.07 3.78
N GLY A 4 30.32 -9.21 3.95
CA GLY A 4 29.76 -9.62 5.22
C GLY A 4 28.24 -9.69 5.31
N TYR A 5 27.49 -9.40 4.23
CA TYR A 5 26.08 -9.74 4.18
C TYR A 5 25.94 -11.26 4.07
N SER A 6 25.64 -11.89 5.18
CA SER A 6 25.12 -13.26 5.18
C SER A 6 23.60 -13.13 5.00
N GLY A 7 23.11 -13.33 3.79
CA GLY A 7 21.68 -13.46 3.54
C GLY A 7 21.08 -14.61 4.37
N PRO A 8 19.77 -14.80 4.37
CA PRO A 8 19.10 -15.85 5.14
C PRO A 8 19.67 -17.21 4.71
N THR A 9 20.60 -17.71 5.50
CA THR A 9 21.21 -19.03 5.29
C THR A 9 20.16 -20.10 5.57
N GLY A 10 19.82 -20.89 4.54
CA GLY A 10 18.87 -21.99 4.63
C GLY A 10 17.60 -21.84 3.79
N THR A 11 17.36 -20.66 3.22
CA THR A 11 16.25 -20.42 2.28
C THR A 11 16.71 -20.07 0.87
N ILE A 12 17.99 -19.71 0.71
CA ILE A 12 18.61 -19.37 -0.58
C ILE A 12 19.82 -20.29 -0.78
N ASP A 13 19.74 -21.16 -1.77
CA ASP A 13 20.81 -22.12 -2.07
C ASP A 13 22.00 -21.48 -2.81
N ASP A 14 21.76 -20.43 -3.57
CA ASP A 14 22.77 -19.73 -4.38
C ASP A 14 22.56 -18.21 -4.37
N ALA A 15 23.50 -17.50 -3.77
CA ALA A 15 23.53 -16.03 -3.73
C ALA A 15 24.77 -15.53 -4.49
N ARG A 16 24.57 -14.78 -5.57
CA ARG A 16 25.64 -14.30 -6.45
C ARG A 16 25.78 -12.79 -6.43
N PRO A 17 27.00 -12.27 -6.60
CA PRO A 17 27.17 -10.84 -6.90
C PRO A 17 26.42 -10.48 -8.17
N ALA A 18 25.72 -9.34 -8.14
CA ALA A 18 25.04 -8.79 -9.31
C ALA A 18 25.61 -7.41 -9.66
N HIS A 19 25.56 -7.07 -10.95
CA HIS A 19 25.87 -5.71 -11.40
C HIS A 19 24.74 -4.74 -10.95
N SER A 20 25.12 -3.67 -10.27
CA SER A 20 24.18 -2.62 -9.91
C SER A 20 24.04 -1.61 -11.04
N VAL A 21 22.89 -1.58 -11.71
CA VAL A 21 22.61 -0.71 -12.84
C VAL A 21 22.03 0.63 -12.33
N THR A 22 22.80 1.31 -11.50
CA THR A 22 22.48 2.66 -11.00
C THR A 22 23.59 3.65 -11.32
N ALA A 23 23.27 4.91 -11.53
CA ALA A 23 24.29 5.94 -11.75
C ALA A 23 25.21 6.13 -10.53
N PHE A 24 24.76 5.79 -9.35
CA PHE A 24 25.57 5.84 -8.14
C PHE A 24 26.74 4.86 -8.17
N ASP A 25 26.50 3.61 -8.61
CA ASP A 25 27.53 2.56 -8.65
C ASP A 25 28.30 2.54 -9.97
N ALA A 26 27.62 2.78 -11.10
CA ALA A 26 28.19 2.72 -12.44
C ALA A 26 28.81 4.05 -12.90
N GLY A 27 28.60 5.13 -12.18
CA GLY A 27 28.89 6.47 -12.69
C GLY A 27 28.07 6.74 -13.94
N MET A 28 28.70 7.30 -14.97
CA MET A 28 28.02 7.62 -16.23
C MET A 28 28.09 6.49 -17.26
N ASP A 29 28.73 5.37 -16.96
CA ASP A 29 28.85 4.22 -17.88
C ASP A 29 27.81 3.13 -17.59
N LEU A 30 26.55 3.55 -17.54
CA LEU A 30 25.42 2.66 -17.28
C LEU A 30 25.28 1.54 -18.31
N SER A 31 25.65 1.81 -19.58
CA SER A 31 25.51 0.84 -20.66
C SER A 31 26.45 -0.36 -20.48
N ALA A 32 27.71 -0.12 -20.09
CA ALA A 32 28.67 -1.19 -19.86
C ALA A 32 28.27 -2.07 -18.66
N VAL A 33 27.81 -1.43 -17.57
CA VAL A 33 27.35 -2.16 -16.36
C VAL A 33 26.07 -2.95 -16.65
N ALA A 34 25.12 -2.37 -17.41
CA ALA A 34 23.91 -3.05 -17.84
C ALA A 34 24.21 -4.26 -18.74
N ALA A 35 25.19 -4.15 -19.64
CA ALA A 35 25.65 -5.28 -20.45
C ALA A 35 26.26 -6.40 -19.58
N GLY A 36 27.00 -6.04 -18.52
CA GLY A 36 27.49 -6.98 -17.53
C GLY A 36 26.35 -7.71 -16.82
N PHE A 37 25.33 -7.00 -16.36
CA PHE A 37 24.11 -7.57 -15.78
C PHE A 37 23.42 -8.56 -16.73
N ALA A 38 23.22 -8.16 -17.98
CA ALA A 38 22.62 -9.06 -18.98
C ALA A 38 23.49 -10.31 -19.24
N GLY A 39 24.82 -10.16 -19.20
CA GLY A 39 25.77 -11.29 -19.29
C GLY A 39 25.63 -12.26 -18.11
N ASP A 40 25.48 -11.75 -16.89
CA ASP A 40 25.26 -12.59 -15.70
C ASP A 40 23.95 -13.39 -15.81
N VAL A 41 22.87 -12.73 -16.25
CA VAL A 41 21.58 -13.40 -16.48
C VAL A 41 21.70 -14.49 -17.55
N ALA A 42 22.35 -14.22 -18.69
CA ALA A 42 22.54 -15.20 -19.75
C ALA A 42 23.41 -16.39 -19.31
N ALA A 43 24.45 -16.13 -18.51
CA ALA A 43 25.30 -17.17 -17.94
C ALA A 43 24.52 -18.08 -16.98
N TYR A 44 23.70 -17.49 -16.11
CA TYR A 44 22.83 -18.24 -15.20
C TYR A 44 21.82 -19.12 -15.95
N LEU A 45 21.16 -18.59 -16.97
CA LEU A 45 20.22 -19.36 -17.79
C LEU A 45 20.90 -20.59 -18.43
N SER A 46 22.12 -20.41 -18.96
CA SER A 46 22.89 -21.50 -19.52
C SER A 46 23.25 -22.55 -18.47
N GLU A 47 23.63 -22.11 -17.27
CA GLU A 47 24.00 -23.01 -16.17
C GLU A 47 22.83 -23.90 -15.71
N VAL A 48 21.62 -23.32 -15.65
CA VAL A 48 20.42 -24.10 -15.31
C VAL A 48 19.77 -24.81 -16.49
N GLY A 49 20.46 -24.84 -17.64
CA GLY A 49 20.07 -25.62 -18.82
C GLY A 49 18.93 -24.99 -19.64
N LEU A 50 18.67 -23.70 -19.46
CA LEU A 50 17.66 -22.96 -20.25
C LEU A 50 18.31 -22.39 -21.54
N PRO A 51 17.56 -22.36 -22.66
CA PRO A 51 18.08 -21.85 -23.91
C PRO A 51 18.28 -20.32 -23.83
N ALA A 52 19.24 -19.78 -24.62
CA ALA A 52 19.47 -18.35 -24.73
C ALA A 52 18.24 -17.54 -25.22
N THR A 53 17.24 -18.23 -25.79
CA THR A 53 15.96 -17.65 -26.20
C THR A 53 14.86 -17.78 -25.16
N ALA A 54 15.19 -18.15 -23.92
CA ALA A 54 14.21 -18.26 -22.83
C ALA A 54 13.50 -16.92 -22.62
N THR A 55 12.24 -17.01 -22.25
CA THR A 55 11.47 -15.83 -21.85
C THR A 55 11.75 -15.50 -20.39
N ILE A 56 12.12 -14.26 -20.12
CA ILE A 56 12.38 -13.73 -18.79
C ILE A 56 11.29 -12.76 -18.43
N GLY A 57 10.62 -12.99 -17.30
CA GLY A 57 9.75 -12.01 -16.68
C GLY A 57 10.57 -10.98 -15.91
N LEU A 58 10.31 -9.71 -16.12
CA LEU A 58 10.89 -8.61 -15.35
C LEU A 58 9.82 -7.87 -14.59
N GLU A 59 10.07 -7.65 -13.32
CA GLU A 59 9.35 -6.71 -12.48
C GLU A 59 10.32 -5.59 -12.11
N ARG A 60 9.98 -4.33 -12.44
CA ARG A 60 10.70 -3.12 -12.02
C ARG A 60 12.22 -3.14 -12.28
N THR A 61 12.62 -3.01 -13.52
CA THR A 61 14.03 -2.80 -13.87
C THR A 61 14.28 -1.38 -14.38
N SER A 62 15.56 -0.96 -14.38
CA SER A 62 15.96 0.28 -15.02
C SER A 62 15.81 0.20 -16.56
N PRO A 63 15.57 1.32 -17.28
CA PRO A 63 15.56 1.32 -18.73
C PRO A 63 16.83 0.71 -19.35
N SER A 64 18.01 1.02 -18.79
CA SER A 64 19.29 0.47 -19.26
C SER A 64 19.37 -1.05 -19.07
N GLY A 65 18.86 -1.58 -17.96
CA GLY A 65 18.81 -3.04 -17.71
C GLY A 65 17.90 -3.73 -18.73
N HIS A 66 16.72 -3.19 -19.02
CA HIS A 66 15.80 -3.73 -20.02
C HIS A 66 16.43 -3.76 -21.42
N VAL A 67 17.03 -2.66 -21.83
CA VAL A 67 17.73 -2.55 -23.14
C VAL A 67 18.83 -3.59 -23.24
N ALA A 68 19.69 -3.71 -22.21
CA ALA A 68 20.82 -4.65 -22.23
C ALA A 68 20.37 -6.12 -22.33
N LEU A 69 19.28 -6.51 -21.64
CA LEU A 69 18.73 -7.86 -21.76
C LEU A 69 18.19 -8.13 -23.16
N THR A 70 17.53 -7.15 -23.77
CA THR A 70 17.02 -7.25 -25.14
C THR A 70 18.17 -7.34 -26.15
N ASP A 71 19.23 -6.55 -25.99
CA ASP A 71 20.42 -6.56 -26.84
C ASP A 71 21.20 -7.89 -26.71
N ALA A 72 21.11 -8.54 -25.56
CA ALA A 72 21.63 -9.90 -25.35
C ALA A 72 20.74 -11.01 -25.98
N ASN A 73 19.74 -10.64 -26.79
CA ASN A 73 18.75 -11.53 -27.43
C ASN A 73 17.88 -12.33 -26.46
N LEU A 74 17.73 -11.86 -25.22
CA LEU A 74 16.78 -12.44 -24.28
C LEU A 74 15.36 -11.91 -24.57
N ARG A 75 14.38 -12.79 -24.52
CA ARG A 75 12.97 -12.39 -24.65
C ARG A 75 12.46 -11.91 -23.29
N VAL A 76 12.25 -10.59 -23.18
CA VAL A 76 11.75 -9.95 -21.97
C VAL A 76 10.25 -9.72 -22.07
N VAL A 77 9.53 -10.05 -21.00
CA VAL A 77 8.10 -9.78 -20.82
C VAL A 77 7.86 -9.12 -19.45
N ASP A 78 6.76 -8.41 -19.33
CA ASP A 78 6.30 -7.87 -18.06
C ASP A 78 5.89 -9.00 -17.11
N ALA A 79 6.45 -9.03 -15.91
CA ALA A 79 6.15 -10.02 -14.89
C ALA A 79 5.13 -9.53 -13.85
N ASP A 80 4.85 -8.22 -13.76
CA ASP A 80 3.95 -7.65 -12.76
C ASP A 80 2.63 -8.43 -12.65
N PRO A 81 1.90 -8.75 -13.74
CA PRO A 81 0.64 -9.48 -13.62
C PRO A 81 0.79 -10.89 -13.01
N ALA A 82 1.89 -11.58 -13.31
CA ALA A 82 2.12 -12.93 -12.79
C ALA A 82 2.53 -12.89 -11.31
N VAL A 83 3.32 -11.90 -10.92
CA VAL A 83 3.77 -11.69 -9.54
C VAL A 83 2.60 -11.23 -8.67
N GLU A 84 1.80 -10.27 -9.14
CA GLU A 84 0.60 -9.81 -8.46
C GLU A 84 -0.39 -10.95 -8.19
N LEU A 85 -0.66 -11.80 -9.19
CA LEU A 85 -1.50 -12.97 -9.01
C LEU A 85 -0.90 -14.00 -8.04
N ALA A 86 0.42 -14.19 -8.07
CA ALA A 86 1.09 -15.15 -7.20
C ALA A 86 1.00 -14.75 -5.73
N ARG A 87 1.14 -13.44 -5.42
CA ARG A 87 1.12 -12.93 -4.05
C ARG A 87 -0.27 -12.50 -3.55
N SER A 88 -1.29 -12.40 -4.42
CA SER A 88 -2.64 -12.05 -4.02
C SER A 88 -3.24 -13.03 -3.01
N ARG A 89 -2.89 -14.32 -3.11
CA ARG A 89 -3.35 -15.38 -2.21
C ARG A 89 -2.29 -15.70 -1.16
N LYS A 90 -2.58 -15.35 0.07
CA LYS A 90 -1.66 -15.51 1.20
C LYS A 90 -1.68 -16.93 1.75
N SER A 91 -0.49 -17.47 1.97
CA SER A 91 -0.31 -18.68 2.76
C SER A 91 -0.67 -18.45 4.25
N PRO A 92 -0.87 -19.48 5.07
CA PRO A 92 -1.09 -19.31 6.49
C PRO A 92 0.00 -18.52 7.22
N LEU A 93 1.27 -18.66 6.83
CA LEU A 93 2.38 -17.91 7.42
C LEU A 93 2.33 -16.43 7.04
N GLU A 94 1.95 -16.10 5.81
CA GLU A 94 1.78 -14.72 5.37
C GLU A 94 0.61 -14.06 6.09
N LEU A 95 -0.50 -14.79 6.29
CA LEU A 95 -1.63 -14.31 7.10
C LEU A 95 -1.23 -14.04 8.56
N ASP A 96 -0.35 -14.85 9.15
CA ASP A 96 0.15 -14.61 10.50
C ASP A 96 1.09 -13.40 10.54
N ALA A 97 1.92 -13.19 9.53
CA ALA A 97 2.76 -12.00 9.40
C ALA A 97 1.92 -10.72 9.25
N LEU A 98 0.87 -10.76 8.40
CA LEU A 98 -0.08 -9.65 8.26
C LEU A 98 -0.78 -9.32 9.57
N ARG A 99 -1.29 -10.33 10.30
CA ARG A 99 -1.92 -10.11 11.61
C ARG A 99 -0.97 -9.44 12.58
N TYR A 100 0.30 -9.87 12.61
CA TYR A 100 1.28 -9.26 13.49
C TYR A 100 1.59 -7.81 13.11
N SER A 101 1.69 -7.50 11.80
CA SER A 101 1.84 -6.11 11.34
C SER A 101 0.62 -5.25 11.71
N ILE A 102 -0.59 -5.79 11.59
CA ILE A 102 -1.83 -5.13 12.02
C ILE A 102 -1.81 -4.87 13.54
N ASP A 103 -1.42 -5.85 14.36
CA ASP A 103 -1.30 -5.68 15.81
C ASP A 103 -0.32 -4.54 16.15
N VAL A 104 0.80 -4.43 15.45
CA VAL A 104 1.79 -3.34 15.64
C VAL A 104 1.19 -1.99 15.22
N ALA A 105 0.46 -1.94 14.10
CA ALA A 105 -0.22 -0.72 13.66
C ALA A 105 -1.28 -0.28 14.69
N GLU A 106 -2.07 -1.20 15.23
CA GLU A 106 -3.05 -0.91 16.28
C GLU A 106 -2.40 -0.35 17.55
N HIS A 107 -1.24 -0.89 17.97
CA HIS A 107 -0.46 -0.33 19.07
C HIS A 107 0.02 1.10 18.75
N GLY A 108 0.45 1.34 17.51
CA GLY A 108 0.85 2.66 17.04
C GLY A 108 -0.31 3.65 17.05
N MET A 109 -1.49 3.25 16.56
CA MET A 109 -2.71 4.06 16.56
C MET A 109 -3.16 4.38 18.00
N ALA A 110 -3.13 3.41 18.93
CA ALA A 110 -3.46 3.64 20.33
C ALA A 110 -2.47 4.63 21.00
N ALA A 111 -1.18 4.54 20.65
CA ALA A 111 -0.17 5.50 21.13
C ALA A 111 -0.41 6.91 20.56
N MET A 112 -0.78 7.02 19.27
CA MET A 112 -1.15 8.29 18.65
C MET A 112 -2.39 8.89 19.32
N GLU A 113 -3.44 8.10 19.55
CA GLU A 113 -4.64 8.56 20.26
C GLU A 113 -4.31 9.09 21.65
N GLY A 114 -3.50 8.35 22.42
CA GLY A 114 -3.06 8.78 23.75
C GLY A 114 -2.21 10.05 23.77
N ALA A 115 -1.50 10.34 22.68
CA ALA A 115 -0.66 11.53 22.53
C ALA A 115 -1.40 12.72 21.89
N LEU A 116 -2.61 12.52 21.37
CA LEU A 116 -3.37 13.54 20.67
C LEU A 116 -3.91 14.59 21.66
N VAL A 117 -3.11 15.63 21.88
CA VAL A 117 -3.48 16.80 22.68
C VAL A 117 -3.45 18.07 21.84
N PRO A 118 -4.27 19.08 22.16
CA PRO A 118 -4.20 20.37 21.46
C PRO A 118 -2.79 20.97 21.50
N GLY A 119 -2.30 21.38 20.34
CA GLY A 119 -0.97 21.96 20.19
C GLY A 119 0.12 20.99 19.69
N ILE A 120 -0.08 19.69 19.73
CA ILE A 120 0.80 18.75 19.02
C ILE A 120 0.75 19.02 17.52
N SER A 121 1.87 18.95 16.82
CA SER A 121 1.83 19.08 15.36
C SER A 121 1.46 17.76 14.67
N GLU A 122 0.93 17.85 13.44
CA GLU A 122 0.64 16.68 12.62
C GLU A 122 1.87 15.79 12.47
N ASN A 123 3.05 16.38 12.19
CA ASN A 123 4.32 15.64 12.08
C ASN A 123 4.73 14.96 13.40
N GLN A 124 4.53 15.62 14.54
CA GLN A 124 4.84 15.02 15.85
C GLN A 124 3.92 13.83 16.13
N LEU A 125 2.63 13.96 15.82
CA LEU A 125 1.67 12.85 15.98
C LEU A 125 2.02 11.67 15.07
N TRP A 126 2.32 11.94 13.80
CA TRP A 126 2.70 10.92 12.82
C TRP A 126 4.00 10.19 13.21
N SER A 127 4.95 10.89 13.79
CA SER A 127 6.22 10.29 14.22
C SER A 127 6.05 9.18 15.26
N ILE A 128 4.94 9.16 16.00
CA ILE A 128 4.66 8.12 17.00
C ILE A 128 4.41 6.76 16.33
N LEU A 129 3.68 6.74 15.21
CA LEU A 129 3.49 5.50 14.44
C LEU A 129 4.83 4.94 13.96
N HIS A 130 5.71 5.79 13.41
CA HIS A 130 7.07 5.39 13.03
C HIS A 130 7.88 4.82 14.20
N GLN A 131 7.81 5.48 15.36
CA GLN A 131 8.50 5.00 16.55
C GLN A 131 8.05 3.61 16.97
N VAL A 132 6.72 3.37 16.98
CA VAL A 132 6.16 2.06 17.34
C VAL A 132 6.54 1.02 16.31
N ASN A 133 6.43 1.31 15.01
CA ASN A 133 6.79 0.39 13.93
C ASN A 133 8.24 -0.07 14.06
N ILE A 134 9.18 0.85 14.14
CA ILE A 134 10.62 0.55 14.27
C ILE A 134 10.93 -0.19 15.58
N ALA A 135 10.24 0.13 16.68
CA ALA A 135 10.44 -0.55 17.96
C ALA A 135 9.98 -2.03 17.96
N HIS A 136 9.19 -2.42 16.97
CA HIS A 136 8.68 -3.78 16.77
C HIS A 136 9.25 -4.46 15.52
N ASP A 137 10.45 -4.06 15.10
CA ASP A 137 11.16 -4.61 13.93
C ASP A 137 10.45 -4.40 12.58
N GLY A 138 9.58 -3.39 12.48
CA GLY A 138 9.01 -2.96 11.21
C GLY A 138 9.98 -2.10 10.41
N ASP A 139 9.68 -1.90 9.12
CA ASP A 139 10.58 -1.22 8.20
C ASP A 139 10.25 0.28 8.07
N TRP A 140 9.33 0.65 7.21
CA TRP A 140 9.03 2.03 6.87
C TRP A 140 7.52 2.24 6.66
N ILE A 141 7.12 3.49 6.50
CA ILE A 141 5.73 3.86 6.25
C ILE A 141 5.70 4.65 4.94
N ASP A 142 4.79 4.27 4.02
CA ASP A 142 4.68 4.97 2.75
C ASP A 142 3.92 6.29 2.95
N GLY A 143 4.61 7.40 2.62
CA GLY A 143 4.06 8.73 2.79
C GLY A 143 3.92 9.19 4.24
N ARG A 144 3.08 10.21 4.45
CA ARG A 144 2.74 10.81 5.75
C ARG A 144 1.26 11.15 5.78
N MET A 145 0.44 10.16 5.46
CA MET A 145 -0.99 10.31 5.26
C MET A 145 -1.72 10.62 6.58
N LEU A 146 -1.53 11.84 7.08
CA LEU A 146 -2.23 12.40 8.21
C LEU A 146 -2.47 13.89 7.99
N CYS A 147 -3.66 14.35 8.29
CA CYS A 147 -3.97 15.78 8.29
C CYS A 147 -4.97 16.12 9.39
N SER A 148 -5.26 17.40 9.60
CA SER A 148 -6.15 17.81 10.69
C SER A 148 -7.01 19.02 10.36
N GLY A 149 -8.20 19.08 10.96
CA GLY A 149 -9.13 20.19 10.88
C GLY A 149 -9.54 20.53 9.43
N PRO A 150 -9.37 21.78 8.96
CA PRO A 150 -9.84 22.18 7.63
C PRO A 150 -9.01 21.58 6.47
N ARG A 151 -7.95 20.83 6.77
CA ARG A 151 -7.15 20.13 5.76
C ARG A 151 -7.63 18.71 5.52
N THR A 152 -8.63 18.25 6.24
CA THR A 152 -9.15 16.89 6.11
C THR A 152 -10.03 16.67 4.88
N ASN A 153 -10.41 17.73 4.18
CA ASN A 153 -11.13 17.68 2.92
C ASN A 153 -10.57 18.75 1.94
N PRO A 154 -10.13 18.35 0.72
CA PRO A 154 -10.11 16.97 0.19
C PRO A 154 -9.04 16.08 0.86
N TRP A 155 -9.19 14.75 0.68
CA TRP A 155 -8.20 13.75 1.13
C TRP A 155 -6.85 13.88 0.40
N TYR A 156 -5.90 13.03 0.71
CA TYR A 156 -4.52 13.01 0.18
C TYR A 156 -3.68 14.23 0.62
N GLN A 157 -3.80 14.59 1.90
CA GLN A 157 -2.96 15.61 2.53
C GLN A 157 -1.93 14.93 3.44
N GLU A 158 -0.66 15.26 3.26
CA GLU A 158 0.40 14.81 4.15
C GLU A 158 0.50 15.66 5.42
N ALA A 159 1.05 15.05 6.47
CA ALA A 159 1.32 15.71 7.74
C ALA A 159 2.30 16.89 7.59
N THR A 160 2.02 17.97 8.33
CA THR A 160 2.81 19.19 8.35
C THR A 160 3.16 19.61 9.77
N ASP A 161 3.72 20.80 9.92
CA ASP A 161 3.98 21.46 11.22
C ASP A 161 2.73 22.12 11.82
N ARG A 162 1.55 21.96 11.19
CA ARG A 162 0.29 22.50 11.71
C ARG A 162 0.00 21.96 13.11
N ALA A 163 -0.21 22.88 14.08
CA ALA A 163 -0.65 22.53 15.42
C ALA A 163 -2.14 22.14 15.39
N ILE A 164 -2.44 20.94 15.86
CA ILE A 164 -3.79 20.37 15.95
C ILE A 164 -4.55 21.10 17.05
N LYS A 165 -5.82 21.41 16.80
CA LYS A 165 -6.66 22.21 17.70
C LYS A 165 -7.78 21.38 18.31
N VAL A 166 -8.32 21.86 19.42
CA VAL A 166 -9.55 21.30 20.01
C VAL A 166 -10.66 21.26 18.96
N GLY A 167 -11.32 20.14 18.81
CA GLY A 167 -12.42 19.92 17.85
C GLY A 167 -11.97 19.63 16.42
N ASP A 168 -10.66 19.58 16.13
CA ASP A 168 -10.17 19.12 14.83
C ASP A 168 -10.41 17.59 14.66
N LEU A 169 -10.97 17.20 13.52
CA LEU A 169 -10.84 15.82 13.04
C LEU A 169 -9.39 15.57 12.62
N VAL A 170 -8.91 14.35 12.84
CA VAL A 170 -7.56 13.93 12.51
C VAL A 170 -7.64 12.55 11.82
N PRO A 171 -8.00 12.52 10.53
CA PRO A 171 -7.90 11.32 9.72
C PRO A 171 -6.45 11.01 9.40
N PHE A 172 -6.14 9.72 9.32
CA PHE A 172 -4.85 9.21 8.85
C PHE A 172 -5.02 7.83 8.20
N ASP A 173 -4.01 7.46 7.42
CA ASP A 173 -3.89 6.20 6.73
C ASP A 173 -2.50 5.63 7.00
N THR A 174 -2.37 4.37 7.37
CA THR A 174 -1.10 3.89 7.90
C THR A 174 -0.10 3.49 6.84
N ASP A 175 -0.49 2.84 5.76
CA ASP A 175 0.44 2.32 4.72
C ASP A 175 1.74 1.79 5.33
N MET A 176 1.65 1.11 6.46
CA MET A 176 2.78 0.78 7.31
C MET A 176 3.40 -0.56 6.92
N ILE A 177 4.61 -0.55 6.39
CA ILE A 177 5.39 -1.78 6.21
C ILE A 177 5.93 -2.22 7.57
N GLY A 178 5.22 -3.14 8.14
CA GLY A 178 5.45 -3.67 9.48
C GLY A 178 6.49 -4.79 9.51
N PRO A 179 6.55 -5.52 10.63
CA PRO A 179 7.44 -6.68 10.76
C PRO A 179 7.27 -7.68 9.63
N PHE A 180 8.36 -8.32 9.25
CA PHE A 180 8.45 -9.28 8.14
C PHE A 180 8.18 -8.68 6.75
N GLY A 181 8.08 -7.35 6.61
CA GLY A 181 7.84 -6.66 5.36
C GLY A 181 6.39 -6.73 4.87
N TYR A 182 5.42 -7.04 5.74
CA TYR A 182 4.00 -7.04 5.42
C TYR A 182 3.34 -5.72 5.79
N CYS A 183 2.48 -5.24 4.90
CA CYS A 183 1.77 -3.99 5.07
C CYS A 183 0.61 -4.12 6.07
N ALA A 184 0.48 -3.13 6.93
CA ALA A 184 -0.74 -2.87 7.67
C ALA A 184 -1.30 -1.55 7.17
N ASP A 185 -2.35 -1.65 6.38
CA ASP A 185 -3.05 -0.54 5.79
C ASP A 185 -4.38 -0.37 6.51
N ILE A 186 -4.45 0.66 7.34
CA ILE A 186 -5.57 0.88 8.25
C ILE A 186 -5.78 2.37 8.46
N SER A 187 -6.96 2.84 8.19
CA SER A 187 -7.33 4.24 8.43
C SER A 187 -8.24 4.42 9.62
N ARG A 188 -8.00 5.48 10.36
CA ARG A 188 -8.89 5.95 11.45
C ARG A 188 -9.01 7.47 11.40
N THR A 189 -10.06 7.96 12.02
CA THR A 189 -10.26 9.41 12.25
C THR A 189 -10.50 9.67 13.72
N PHE A 190 -9.59 10.42 14.34
CA PHE A 190 -9.71 10.85 15.73
C PHE A 190 -10.32 12.26 15.83
N LEU A 191 -10.81 12.60 17.03
CA LEU A 191 -11.29 13.95 17.38
C LEU A 191 -10.42 14.51 18.50
N CYS A 192 -9.73 15.62 18.26
CA CYS A 192 -8.82 16.22 19.23
C CYS A 192 -9.56 16.95 20.37
N GLY A 193 -9.08 16.74 21.59
CA GLY A 193 -9.40 17.58 22.76
C GLY A 193 -10.56 17.10 23.63
N GLY A 194 -11.05 15.87 23.46
CA GLY A 194 -12.06 15.28 24.35
C GLY A 194 -13.41 16.02 24.37
N VAL A 195 -13.72 16.77 23.32
CA VAL A 195 -14.99 17.48 23.13
C VAL A 195 -15.96 16.59 22.33
N PRO A 196 -17.29 16.76 22.50
CA PRO A 196 -18.23 16.05 21.63
C PRO A 196 -18.08 16.51 20.16
N PRO A 197 -18.25 15.60 19.19
CA PRO A 197 -18.25 15.98 17.77
C PRO A 197 -19.40 16.92 17.44
N THR A 198 -19.22 17.73 16.43
CA THR A 198 -20.31 18.51 15.86
C THR A 198 -21.28 17.59 15.11
N ALA A 199 -22.48 18.08 14.82
CA ALA A 199 -23.46 17.31 14.04
C ALA A 199 -22.91 16.94 12.64
N GLU A 200 -22.17 17.83 11.98
CA GLU A 200 -21.52 17.56 10.69
C GLU A 200 -20.45 16.45 10.83
N GLN A 201 -19.59 16.52 11.83
CA GLN A 201 -18.56 15.50 12.07
C GLN A 201 -19.17 14.13 12.35
N SER A 202 -20.25 14.08 13.14
CA SER A 202 -20.97 12.83 13.39
C SER A 202 -21.61 12.27 12.13
N ASP A 203 -22.23 13.12 11.29
CA ASP A 203 -22.85 12.71 10.04
C ASP A 203 -21.81 12.13 9.06
N LEU A 204 -20.66 12.80 8.88
CA LEU A 204 -19.57 12.30 8.04
C LEU A 204 -19.03 10.94 8.54
N TYR A 205 -18.86 10.80 9.85
CA TYR A 205 -18.37 9.56 10.45
C TYR A 205 -19.36 8.40 10.25
N GLU A 206 -20.65 8.64 10.47
CA GLU A 206 -21.67 7.62 10.27
C GLU A 206 -21.82 7.20 8.81
N LEU A 207 -21.66 8.13 7.86
CA LEU A 207 -21.64 7.78 6.43
C LEU A 207 -20.44 6.89 6.10
N ALA A 208 -19.25 7.22 6.60
CA ALA A 208 -18.04 6.42 6.38
C ALA A 208 -18.17 5.03 7.04
N ARG A 209 -18.65 4.98 8.29
CA ARG A 209 -18.88 3.73 9.00
C ARG A 209 -19.89 2.83 8.29
N ALA A 210 -21.00 3.40 7.82
CA ALA A 210 -22.01 2.66 7.09
C ALA A 210 -21.46 2.08 5.78
N GLU A 211 -20.58 2.81 5.09
CA GLU A 211 -19.91 2.33 3.88
C GLU A 211 -19.00 1.14 4.18
N ILE A 212 -18.14 1.24 5.20
CA ILE A 212 -17.27 0.13 5.63
C ILE A 212 -18.10 -1.09 6.00
N GLU A 213 -19.11 -0.94 6.86
CA GLU A 213 -19.95 -2.06 7.31
C GLU A 213 -20.68 -2.73 6.14
N HIS A 214 -21.28 -1.94 5.24
CA HIS A 214 -21.98 -2.47 4.07
C HIS A 214 -21.02 -3.18 3.12
N ASN A 215 -19.92 -2.55 2.76
CA ASN A 215 -18.98 -3.08 1.77
C ASN A 215 -18.27 -4.32 2.30
N THR A 216 -17.89 -4.37 3.57
CA THR A 216 -17.34 -5.57 4.22
C THR A 216 -18.31 -6.76 4.16
N ALA A 217 -19.61 -6.51 4.33
CA ALA A 217 -20.62 -7.57 4.29
C ALA A 217 -20.84 -8.17 2.88
N LEU A 218 -20.33 -7.54 1.82
CA LEU A 218 -20.35 -8.06 0.45
C LEU A 218 -19.27 -9.12 0.19
N LEU A 219 -18.22 -9.15 1.02
CA LEU A 219 -17.03 -9.96 0.74
C LEU A 219 -17.29 -11.44 1.01
N HIS A 220 -17.12 -12.26 0.00
CA HIS A 220 -17.13 -13.73 0.10
C HIS A 220 -16.31 -14.35 -1.03
N VAL A 221 -15.81 -15.56 -0.82
CA VAL A 221 -15.11 -16.32 -1.87
C VAL A 221 -16.06 -16.57 -3.06
N GLY A 222 -15.58 -16.34 -4.27
CA GLY A 222 -16.33 -16.43 -5.51
C GLY A 222 -17.13 -15.16 -5.88
N ALA A 223 -17.07 -14.10 -5.05
CA ALA A 223 -17.66 -12.82 -5.45
C ALA A 223 -16.87 -12.23 -6.63
N SER A 224 -17.55 -11.90 -7.73
CA SER A 224 -16.88 -11.27 -8.86
C SER A 224 -16.58 -9.79 -8.56
N PHE A 225 -15.45 -9.28 -9.07
CA PHE A 225 -15.08 -7.88 -8.87
C PHE A 225 -16.13 -6.91 -9.41
N ARG A 226 -16.80 -7.29 -10.50
CA ARG A 226 -17.90 -6.49 -11.09
C ARG A 226 -19.11 -6.44 -10.16
N GLU A 227 -19.52 -7.56 -9.59
CA GLU A 227 -20.63 -7.60 -8.64
C GLU A 227 -20.33 -6.79 -7.39
N LEU A 228 -19.12 -6.95 -6.82
CA LEU A 228 -18.66 -6.15 -5.69
C LEU A 228 -18.70 -4.66 -6.02
N SER A 229 -18.09 -4.24 -7.13
CA SER A 229 -18.10 -2.85 -7.57
C SER A 229 -19.52 -2.28 -7.70
N GLN A 230 -20.46 -3.04 -8.28
CA GLN A 230 -21.85 -2.59 -8.49
C GLN A 230 -22.69 -2.59 -7.21
N ALA A 231 -22.29 -3.36 -6.19
CA ALA A 231 -23.04 -3.54 -4.95
C ALA A 231 -22.59 -2.61 -3.80
N VAL A 232 -21.46 -1.90 -3.95
CA VAL A 232 -20.97 -0.97 -2.89
C VAL A 232 -22.04 0.04 -2.47
N LEU A 233 -21.98 0.48 -1.22
CA LEU A 233 -22.87 1.50 -0.72
C LEU A 233 -22.73 2.79 -1.54
N ARG A 234 -23.83 3.25 -2.13
CA ARG A 234 -23.85 4.54 -2.83
C ARG A 234 -23.95 5.67 -1.84
N GLN A 235 -22.94 6.51 -1.79
CA GLN A 235 -22.91 7.73 -1.00
C GLN A 235 -23.74 8.87 -1.67
N PRO A 236 -24.14 9.92 -0.91
CA PRO A 236 -24.72 11.12 -1.48
C PRO A 236 -23.86 11.75 -2.59
N ASP A 237 -24.46 12.38 -3.59
CA ASP A 237 -23.76 12.89 -4.77
C ASP A 237 -22.66 13.93 -4.42
N ASP A 238 -22.85 14.74 -3.38
CA ASP A 238 -21.86 15.70 -2.88
C ASP A 238 -20.67 15.04 -2.17
N VAL A 239 -20.83 13.80 -1.69
CA VAL A 239 -19.75 12.95 -1.15
C VAL A 239 -19.05 12.21 -2.26
N VAL A 240 -19.81 11.63 -3.21
CA VAL A 240 -19.25 10.88 -4.36
C VAL A 240 -18.20 11.69 -5.12
N ALA A 241 -18.36 13.02 -5.20
CA ALA A 241 -17.41 13.90 -5.86
C ALA A 241 -16.02 13.94 -5.20
N GLN A 242 -15.91 13.51 -3.93
CA GLN A 242 -14.69 13.55 -3.12
C GLN A 242 -14.27 12.13 -2.64
N ARG A 243 -14.99 11.06 -3.04
CA ARG A 243 -14.74 9.69 -2.57
C ARG A 243 -13.32 9.23 -2.80
N TYR A 244 -12.93 8.18 -2.12
CA TYR A 244 -11.64 7.51 -2.31
C TYR A 244 -11.50 6.95 -3.75
N VAL A 245 -10.30 6.53 -4.11
CA VAL A 245 -10.00 6.11 -5.50
C VAL A 245 -10.52 4.71 -5.83
N CYS A 246 -10.81 3.90 -4.85
CA CYS A 246 -11.38 2.56 -5.01
C CYS A 246 -12.21 2.17 -3.79
N ALA A 247 -13.03 1.14 -3.92
CA ALA A 247 -13.83 0.61 -2.83
C ALA A 247 -13.09 -0.49 -2.06
N PHE A 248 -12.23 -1.24 -2.77
CA PHE A 248 -11.41 -2.31 -2.19
C PHE A 248 -10.08 -2.39 -2.93
N HIS A 249 -9.03 -2.77 -2.21
CA HIS A 249 -7.78 -3.23 -2.84
C HIS A 249 -7.12 -4.35 -2.03
N GLY A 250 -6.22 -5.09 -2.69
CA GLY A 250 -5.43 -6.13 -2.04
C GLY A 250 -4.38 -5.54 -1.14
N VAL A 251 -4.08 -6.24 -0.05
CA VAL A 251 -3.01 -5.90 0.89
C VAL A 251 -2.12 -7.13 1.11
N GLY A 252 -0.82 -6.90 1.12
CA GLY A 252 0.19 -7.93 1.38
C GLY A 252 1.51 -7.31 1.76
N MET A 253 2.49 -7.27 0.86
CA MET A 253 3.76 -6.58 1.07
C MET A 253 3.66 -5.05 0.78
N CYS A 254 2.58 -4.64 0.18
CA CYS A 254 2.16 -3.26 -0.11
C CYS A 254 0.68 -3.32 -0.50
N ASP A 255 0.15 -2.20 -1.03
CA ASP A 255 -1.08 -2.23 -1.81
C ASP A 255 -0.85 -3.07 -3.05
N GLU A 256 -1.73 -4.04 -3.30
CA GLU A 256 -1.55 -4.98 -4.38
C GLU A 256 -2.88 -5.39 -5.02
N TYR A 257 -2.81 -6.26 -6.04
CA TYR A 257 -3.99 -6.83 -6.69
C TYR A 257 -4.85 -7.65 -5.70
N PRO A 258 -6.21 -7.56 -5.81
CA PRO A 258 -6.98 -6.78 -6.79
C PRO A 258 -7.26 -5.35 -6.34
N LYS A 259 -7.47 -4.43 -7.29
CA LYS A 259 -8.07 -3.12 -7.04
C LYS A 259 -9.47 -3.06 -7.64
N ILE A 260 -10.50 -2.92 -6.81
CA ILE A 260 -11.90 -2.94 -7.23
C ILE A 260 -12.45 -1.51 -7.15
N PRO A 261 -12.73 -0.88 -8.31
CA PRO A 261 -13.18 0.50 -8.36
C PRO A 261 -14.66 0.64 -7.97
N TYR A 262 -15.06 1.87 -7.68
CA TYR A 262 -16.49 2.22 -7.61
C TYR A 262 -17.20 2.06 -8.96
N PRO A 263 -18.55 1.92 -8.98
CA PRO A 263 -19.31 1.67 -10.22
C PRO A 263 -19.06 2.69 -11.33
N ASP A 264 -18.97 3.98 -10.96
CA ASP A 264 -18.76 5.07 -11.91
C ASP A 264 -17.39 5.01 -12.60
N ASP A 265 -16.43 4.36 -11.98
CA ASP A 265 -15.06 4.18 -12.50
C ASP A 265 -14.87 2.85 -13.24
N TRP A 266 -15.85 1.95 -13.21
CA TRP A 266 -15.72 0.60 -13.77
C TRP A 266 -15.30 0.59 -15.25
N VAL A 267 -15.90 1.45 -16.07
CA VAL A 267 -15.57 1.51 -17.51
C VAL A 267 -14.13 1.94 -17.75
N ARG A 268 -13.56 2.77 -16.84
CA ARG A 268 -12.22 3.31 -16.98
C ARG A 268 -11.13 2.35 -16.48
N CYS A 269 -11.37 1.67 -15.38
CA CYS A 269 -10.34 0.89 -14.69
C CYS A 269 -10.83 -0.43 -14.07
N GLY A 270 -12.07 -0.85 -14.34
CA GLY A 270 -12.57 -2.15 -13.93
C GLY A 270 -12.00 -3.29 -14.80
N TYR A 271 -11.89 -4.45 -14.21
CA TYR A 271 -11.49 -5.69 -14.89
C TYR A 271 -12.18 -6.88 -14.24
N ASP A 272 -12.32 -7.97 -14.99
CA ASP A 272 -12.97 -9.17 -14.50
C ASP A 272 -12.03 -9.99 -13.60
N GLY A 273 -12.57 -10.62 -12.60
CA GLY A 273 -11.91 -11.48 -11.64
C GLY A 273 -12.87 -11.87 -10.53
N GLU A 274 -12.43 -12.76 -9.66
CA GLU A 274 -13.20 -13.26 -8.53
C GLU A 274 -12.34 -13.28 -7.28
N LEU A 275 -12.95 -13.11 -6.10
CA LEU A 275 -12.25 -13.28 -4.83
C LEU A 275 -11.96 -14.76 -4.58
N GLU A 276 -10.71 -15.08 -4.39
CA GLU A 276 -10.25 -16.41 -4.00
C GLU A 276 -9.98 -16.51 -2.50
N ASP A 277 -9.96 -17.73 -1.98
CA ASP A 277 -9.56 -17.97 -0.59
C ASP A 277 -8.09 -17.58 -0.35
N GLY A 278 -7.84 -16.89 0.76
CA GLY A 278 -6.51 -16.35 1.10
C GLY A 278 -6.23 -14.93 0.56
N VAL A 279 -7.13 -14.32 -0.19
CA VAL A 279 -7.02 -12.89 -0.55
C VAL A 279 -7.30 -12.04 0.69
N VAL A 280 -6.44 -11.05 0.93
CA VAL A 280 -6.61 -10.03 1.98
C VAL A 280 -6.93 -8.70 1.31
N LEU A 281 -7.93 -8.00 1.82
CA LEU A 281 -8.42 -6.75 1.26
C LEU A 281 -8.49 -5.66 2.31
N ALA A 282 -8.14 -4.46 1.92
CA ALA A 282 -8.57 -3.22 2.53
C ALA A 282 -9.98 -2.88 2.02
N VAL A 283 -10.83 -2.37 2.89
CA VAL A 283 -12.18 -1.88 2.58
C VAL A 283 -12.20 -0.39 2.84
N GLU A 284 -12.33 0.38 1.77
CA GLU A 284 -12.05 1.79 1.74
C GLU A 284 -13.26 2.68 1.92
N SER A 285 -13.12 3.71 2.74
CA SER A 285 -14.09 4.80 2.82
C SER A 285 -13.41 6.14 3.11
N TYR A 286 -13.66 7.11 2.27
CA TYR A 286 -13.43 8.51 2.56
C TYR A 286 -14.70 9.32 2.30
N VAL A 287 -15.13 10.07 3.31
CA VAL A 287 -16.32 10.90 3.26
C VAL A 287 -15.98 12.37 3.55
N GLY A 288 -16.08 13.18 2.54
CA GLY A 288 -15.97 14.64 2.60
C GLY A 288 -16.95 15.27 1.62
N ARG A 289 -17.66 16.33 2.02
CA ARG A 289 -18.64 16.97 1.15
C ARG A 289 -17.96 17.96 0.19
N LEU A 290 -18.44 18.03 -1.03
CA LEU A 290 -17.94 18.98 -2.02
C LEU A 290 -18.08 20.42 -1.48
N GLY A 291 -16.97 21.16 -1.44
CA GLY A 291 -16.91 22.52 -0.86
C GLY A 291 -16.88 22.57 0.66
N GLY A 292 -16.97 21.44 1.35
CA GLY A 292 -16.74 21.34 2.80
C GLY A 292 -15.25 21.42 3.16
N THR A 293 -14.98 21.56 4.45
CA THR A 293 -13.61 21.64 4.99
C THR A 293 -13.28 20.48 5.93
N GLN A 294 -14.19 19.52 6.08
CA GLN A 294 -14.01 18.38 6.97
C GLN A 294 -14.25 17.08 6.22
N GLY A 295 -13.48 16.07 6.56
CA GLY A 295 -13.60 14.73 6.01
C GLY A 295 -13.18 13.67 7.02
N VAL A 296 -13.70 12.47 6.82
CA VAL A 296 -13.46 11.27 7.61
C VAL A 296 -12.90 10.20 6.70
N LYS A 297 -11.80 9.58 7.08
CA LYS A 297 -11.21 8.39 6.45
C LYS A 297 -11.32 7.22 7.42
N LEU A 298 -11.88 6.12 6.95
CA LEU A 298 -11.95 4.84 7.67
C LEU A 298 -11.57 3.70 6.73
N GLU A 299 -11.05 2.64 7.31
CA GLU A 299 -10.68 1.41 6.63
C GLU A 299 -10.68 0.22 7.59
#